data_c27e449df543cbf37028cf8b6a01f57c
#
_entry.id   c27e449df543cbf37028cf8b6a01f57c
#
_cell.length_a   1.000
_cell.length_b   1.000
_cell.length_c   1.000
_cell.angle_alpha   90.00
_cell.angle_beta   90.00
_cell.angle_gamma   90.00
#
_symmetry.space_group_name_H-M   'P 1'
#
loop_
_entity.id
_entity.type
_entity.pdbx_description
1 polymer ?
#
loop_
_entity_poly.entity_id
_entity_poly.type
_entity_poly.pdbx_seq_one_letter_code
_entity_poly.pdbx_strand_id
1 'polypeptide(L)'
;MEIRVMKAEDYDKLYELLMTIKGFGIRSIDDSREGVARFLKRNPTTSMTAWDGDTLIGAILCGHDGRRGCLYHVCVRKGYRRHGVGKAMVVACMEALRKEEINKVTLIAFTKNDIGNAFWNKIGWTEREDLNYYDFTLNEANITAFIEED
;
A
#
# COMPACT_ATOMS: atom_id res chain seq x y z
N MET A 1 6.26 -12.09 -14.15
CA MET A 1 6.06 -11.18 -13.00
C MET A 1 6.98 -11.57 -11.87
N GLU A 2 7.59 -10.60 -11.23
CA GLU A 2 8.46 -10.80 -10.08
C GLU A 2 8.02 -9.92 -8.92
N ILE A 3 7.96 -10.50 -7.72
CA ILE A 3 7.67 -9.77 -6.48
C ILE A 3 8.99 -9.57 -5.73
N ARG A 4 9.29 -8.33 -5.36
CA ARG A 4 10.50 -7.95 -4.62
C ARG A 4 10.17 -7.08 -3.42
N VAL A 5 11.03 -7.10 -2.42
CA VAL A 5 10.96 -6.13 -1.32
C VAL A 5 11.24 -4.73 -1.88
N MET A 6 10.39 -3.77 -1.52
CA MET A 6 10.57 -2.37 -1.94
C MET A 6 11.81 -1.76 -1.29
N LYS A 7 12.56 -0.99 -2.09
CA LYS A 7 13.77 -0.28 -1.65
C LYS A 7 13.61 1.22 -1.90
N ALA A 8 14.38 2.02 -1.17
CA ALA A 8 14.34 3.48 -1.33
C ALA A 8 14.63 3.94 -2.76
N GLU A 9 15.52 3.25 -3.47
CA GLU A 9 15.84 3.55 -4.87
C GLU A 9 14.71 3.28 -5.85
N ASP A 10 13.64 2.60 -5.44
CA ASP A 10 12.45 2.36 -6.26
C ASP A 10 11.52 3.59 -6.29
N TYR A 11 11.83 4.65 -5.54
CA TYR A 11 10.90 5.75 -5.30
C TYR A 11 10.38 6.42 -6.58
N ASP A 12 11.25 6.70 -7.55
CA ASP A 12 10.81 7.40 -8.75
C ASP A 12 9.77 6.60 -9.54
N LYS A 13 9.96 5.30 -9.63
CA LYS A 13 9.01 4.40 -10.27
C LYS A 13 7.74 4.22 -9.44
N LEU A 14 7.89 4.16 -8.11
CA LEU A 14 6.74 4.12 -7.21
C LEU A 14 5.88 5.37 -7.36
N TYR A 15 6.48 6.54 -7.33
CA TYR A 15 5.74 7.80 -7.46
C TYR A 15 5.03 7.88 -8.81
N GLU A 16 5.71 7.51 -9.89
CA GLU A 16 5.09 7.48 -11.22
C GLU A 16 3.87 6.54 -11.23
N LEU A 17 4.00 5.35 -10.65
CA LEU A 17 2.88 4.41 -10.57
C LEU A 17 1.72 4.99 -9.75
N LEU A 18 1.99 5.55 -8.58
CA LEU A 18 0.94 6.10 -7.71
C LEU A 18 0.16 7.21 -8.43
N MET A 19 0.85 8.04 -9.21
CA MET A 19 0.21 9.12 -9.96
C MET A 19 -0.72 8.64 -11.07
N THR A 20 -0.65 7.37 -11.46
CA THR A 20 -1.57 6.78 -12.44
C THR A 20 -2.84 6.22 -11.79
N ILE A 21 -2.89 6.11 -10.46
CA ILE A 21 -4.00 5.48 -9.75
C ILE A 21 -5.06 6.54 -9.40
N LYS A 22 -6.15 6.54 -10.14
CA LYS A 22 -7.23 7.52 -9.95
C LYS A 22 -7.89 7.33 -8.59
N GLY A 23 -8.19 8.44 -7.93
CA GLY A 23 -8.81 8.46 -6.62
C GLY A 23 -7.85 8.28 -5.44
N PHE A 24 -6.56 8.02 -5.69
CA PHE A 24 -5.58 7.95 -4.60
C PHE A 24 -5.32 9.33 -4.00
N GLY A 25 -5.21 9.37 -2.67
CA GLY A 25 -4.77 10.55 -1.93
C GLY A 25 -3.27 10.47 -1.69
N ILE A 26 -2.53 11.40 -2.30
CA ILE A 26 -1.08 11.50 -2.12
C ILE A 26 -0.79 12.59 -1.10
N ARG A 27 -0.03 12.25 -0.06
CA ARG A 27 0.31 13.17 1.03
C ARG A 27 1.67 13.79 0.78
N SER A 28 1.75 15.13 0.92
CA SER A 28 2.93 15.90 0.52
C SER A 28 4.21 15.52 1.29
N ILE A 29 4.09 15.14 2.55
CA ILE A 29 5.23 14.77 3.40
C ILE A 29 5.40 13.25 3.45
N ASP A 30 4.34 12.51 3.79
CA ASP A 30 4.44 11.06 3.96
C ASP A 30 4.81 10.34 2.66
N ASP A 31 4.32 10.84 1.52
CA ASP A 31 4.58 10.25 0.21
C ASP A 31 5.72 10.92 -0.55
N SER A 32 6.46 11.83 0.11
CA SER A 32 7.69 12.37 -0.44
C SER A 32 8.81 11.31 -0.45
N ARG A 33 9.88 11.59 -1.20
CA ARG A 33 11.06 10.71 -1.21
C ARG A 33 11.57 10.45 0.20
N GLU A 34 11.67 11.50 1.01
CA GLU A 34 12.17 11.42 2.40
C GLU A 34 11.18 10.67 3.29
N GLY A 35 9.88 10.89 3.10
CA GLY A 35 8.84 10.22 3.88
C GLY A 35 8.80 8.73 3.62
N VAL A 36 8.85 8.32 2.36
CA VAL A 36 8.90 6.91 1.98
C VAL A 36 10.20 6.27 2.45
N ALA A 37 11.34 6.95 2.28
CA ALA A 37 12.63 6.43 2.74
C ALA A 37 12.62 6.17 4.25
N ARG A 38 12.06 7.10 5.03
CA ARG A 38 11.94 6.96 6.49
C ARG A 38 11.05 5.76 6.85
N PHE A 39 9.93 5.58 6.14
CA PHE A 39 9.03 4.45 6.34
C PHE A 39 9.74 3.12 6.07
N LEU A 40 10.47 3.02 4.96
CA LEU A 40 11.21 1.82 4.58
C LEU A 40 12.40 1.54 5.50
N LYS A 41 13.02 2.58 6.06
CA LYS A 41 14.08 2.40 7.05
C LYS A 41 13.55 1.77 8.34
N ARG A 42 12.36 2.18 8.78
CA ARG A 42 11.68 1.61 9.94
C ARG A 42 11.18 0.18 9.66
N ASN A 43 10.72 -0.07 8.43
CA ASN A 43 10.12 -1.33 8.00
C ASN A 43 10.84 -1.84 6.74
N PRO A 44 12.06 -2.38 6.88
CA PRO A 44 12.92 -2.62 5.71
C PRO A 44 12.54 -3.85 4.86
N THR A 45 11.67 -4.75 5.36
CA THR A 45 11.43 -6.05 4.71
C THR A 45 9.97 -6.31 4.34
N THR A 46 9.04 -5.41 4.66
CA THR A 46 7.61 -5.73 4.58
C THR A 46 6.86 -5.10 3.42
N SER A 47 7.36 -4.00 2.84
CA SER A 47 6.77 -3.40 1.65
C SER A 47 7.18 -4.15 0.39
N MET A 48 6.26 -4.28 -0.58
CA MET A 48 6.49 -5.11 -1.77
C MET A 48 6.27 -4.32 -3.06
N THR A 49 7.01 -4.72 -4.08
CA THR A 49 6.87 -4.24 -5.45
C THR A 49 6.66 -5.42 -6.38
N ALA A 50 5.89 -5.21 -7.43
CA ALA A 50 5.69 -6.20 -8.48
C ALA A 50 6.22 -5.64 -9.81
N TRP A 51 6.93 -6.47 -10.55
CA TRP A 51 7.67 -6.07 -11.74
C TRP A 51 7.33 -6.95 -12.94
N ASP A 52 7.23 -6.32 -14.09
CA ASP A 52 7.24 -6.98 -15.39
C ASP A 52 8.47 -6.45 -16.12
N GLY A 53 9.57 -7.24 -16.10
CA GLY A 53 10.87 -6.74 -16.54
C GLY A 53 11.29 -5.52 -15.69
N ASP A 54 11.52 -4.39 -16.36
CA ASP A 54 11.89 -3.14 -15.71
C ASP A 54 10.70 -2.24 -15.38
N THR A 55 9.48 -2.70 -15.68
CA THR A 55 8.27 -1.95 -15.41
C THR A 55 7.71 -2.28 -14.03
N LEU A 56 7.54 -1.27 -13.21
CA LEU A 56 6.84 -1.42 -11.93
C LEU A 56 5.33 -1.48 -12.18
N ILE A 57 4.73 -2.64 -11.91
CA ILE A 57 3.32 -2.89 -12.21
C ILE A 57 2.43 -2.90 -10.97
N GLY A 58 3.02 -2.94 -9.78
CA GLY A 58 2.26 -2.91 -8.55
C GLY A 58 3.14 -2.58 -7.35
N ALA A 59 2.51 -2.10 -6.28
CA ALA A 59 3.22 -1.74 -5.06
C ALA A 59 2.29 -1.83 -3.85
N ILE A 60 2.87 -2.11 -2.70
CA ILE A 60 2.23 -2.02 -1.39
C ILE A 60 3.25 -1.46 -0.41
N LEU A 61 2.90 -0.36 0.26
CA LEU A 61 3.61 0.07 1.45
C LEU A 61 3.05 -0.71 2.63
N CYS A 62 3.89 -1.48 3.29
CA CYS A 62 3.48 -2.32 4.42
C CYS A 62 4.45 -2.12 5.57
N GLY A 63 3.92 -1.82 6.74
CA GLY A 63 4.73 -1.64 7.92
C GLY A 63 4.05 -2.16 9.17
N HIS A 64 4.76 -2.11 10.30
CA HIS A 64 4.22 -2.50 11.59
C HIS A 64 4.84 -1.68 12.72
N ASP A 65 4.16 -1.69 13.84
CA ASP A 65 4.60 -1.00 15.06
C ASP A 65 5.15 -1.95 16.13
N GLY A 66 5.46 -3.20 15.76
CA GLY A 66 5.86 -4.27 16.67
C GLY A 66 4.68 -5.07 17.21
N ARG A 67 3.44 -4.66 16.89
CA ARG A 67 2.22 -5.32 17.38
C ARG A 67 1.21 -5.60 16.26
N ARG A 68 0.98 -4.60 15.38
CA ARG A 68 0.03 -4.70 14.27
C ARG A 68 0.71 -4.26 12.98
N GLY A 69 0.38 -4.92 11.89
CA GLY A 69 0.75 -4.48 10.56
C GLY A 69 -0.31 -3.61 9.93
N CYS A 70 0.10 -2.81 8.94
CA CYS A 70 -0.81 -1.97 8.17
C CYS A 70 -0.36 -1.88 6.72
N LEU A 71 -1.32 -1.92 5.79
CA LEU A 71 -1.07 -1.73 4.36
C LEU A 71 -1.50 -0.33 3.94
N TYR A 72 -0.66 0.30 3.12
CA TYR A 72 -0.93 1.62 2.52
C TYR A 72 -0.71 1.56 1.02
N HIS A 73 -1.46 2.33 0.26
CA HIS A 73 -1.28 2.52 -1.18
C HIS A 73 -1.16 1.20 -1.96
N VAL A 74 -2.05 0.27 -1.67
CA VAL A 74 -2.12 -1.00 -2.40
C VAL A 74 -2.59 -0.71 -3.82
N CYS A 75 -1.76 -0.97 -4.81
CA CYS A 75 -2.13 -0.65 -6.19
C CYS A 75 -1.51 -1.61 -7.21
N VAL A 76 -2.23 -1.75 -8.32
CA VAL A 76 -1.77 -2.49 -9.51
C VAL A 76 -2.04 -1.61 -10.72
N ARG A 77 -1.06 -1.48 -11.62
CA ARG A 77 -1.17 -0.72 -12.86
C ARG A 77 -2.35 -1.25 -13.68
N LYS A 78 -3.15 -0.35 -14.25
CA LYS A 78 -4.43 -0.67 -14.88
C LYS A 78 -4.37 -1.85 -15.86
N GLY A 79 -3.35 -1.90 -16.72
CA GLY A 79 -3.20 -2.97 -17.72
C GLY A 79 -2.83 -4.33 -17.16
N TYR A 80 -2.51 -4.42 -15.87
CA TYR A 80 -2.06 -5.65 -15.21
C TYR A 80 -3.05 -6.16 -14.16
N ARG A 81 -4.21 -5.53 -14.03
CA ARG A 81 -5.24 -5.95 -13.08
C ARG A 81 -5.88 -7.26 -13.52
N ARG A 82 -6.44 -8.00 -12.55
CA ARG A 82 -7.13 -9.30 -12.74
C ARG A 82 -6.20 -10.44 -13.16
N HIS A 83 -4.90 -10.29 -12.92
CA HIS A 83 -3.90 -11.33 -13.20
C HIS A 83 -3.24 -11.87 -11.92
N GLY A 84 -3.84 -11.60 -10.76
CA GLY A 84 -3.33 -12.10 -9.47
C GLY A 84 -2.16 -11.31 -8.88
N VAL A 85 -1.78 -10.19 -9.47
CA VAL A 85 -0.65 -9.36 -8.99
C VAL A 85 -0.90 -8.83 -7.58
N GLY A 86 -2.07 -8.25 -7.35
CA GLY A 86 -2.43 -7.70 -6.03
C GLY A 86 -2.41 -8.77 -4.96
N LYS A 87 -3.04 -9.91 -5.20
CA LYS A 87 -3.06 -11.03 -4.26
C LYS A 87 -1.64 -11.55 -3.94
N ALA A 88 -0.80 -11.69 -4.97
CA ALA A 88 0.58 -12.16 -4.78
C ALA A 88 1.38 -11.20 -3.90
N MET A 89 1.24 -9.88 -4.10
CA MET A 89 1.90 -8.89 -3.25
C MET A 89 1.39 -8.93 -1.82
N VAL A 90 0.06 -9.05 -1.62
CA VAL A 90 -0.53 -9.13 -0.28
C VAL A 90 -0.01 -10.36 0.47
N VAL A 91 0.04 -11.51 -0.21
CA VAL A 91 0.58 -12.74 0.38
C VAL A 91 2.04 -12.53 0.80
N ALA A 92 2.85 -11.91 -0.05
CA ALA A 92 4.26 -11.63 0.27
C ALA A 92 4.40 -10.69 1.47
N CYS A 93 3.57 -9.63 1.56
CA CYS A 93 3.54 -8.75 2.73
C CYS A 93 3.18 -9.51 4.00
N MET A 94 2.17 -10.35 3.95
CA MET A 94 1.73 -11.12 5.12
C MET A 94 2.79 -12.11 5.59
N GLU A 95 3.48 -12.77 4.67
CA GLU A 95 4.59 -13.66 5.02
C GLU A 95 5.74 -12.89 5.68
N ALA A 96 6.08 -11.71 5.15
CA ALA A 96 7.10 -10.86 5.74
C ALA A 96 6.71 -10.40 7.15
N LEU A 97 5.45 -10.04 7.36
CA LEU A 97 4.94 -9.67 8.68
C LEU A 97 4.98 -10.86 9.66
N ARG A 98 4.66 -12.07 9.21
CA ARG A 98 4.76 -13.26 10.07
C ARG A 98 6.19 -13.51 10.53
N LYS A 99 7.18 -13.26 9.69
CA LYS A 99 8.59 -13.38 10.07
C LYS A 99 8.98 -12.36 11.15
N GLU A 100 8.26 -11.24 11.23
CA GLU A 100 8.44 -10.22 12.26
C GLU A 100 7.55 -10.48 13.48
N GLU A 101 6.93 -11.66 13.55
CA GLU A 101 6.04 -12.07 14.65
C GLU A 101 4.80 -11.20 14.81
N ILE A 102 4.32 -10.61 13.71
CA ILE A 102 3.08 -9.83 13.67
C ILE A 102 1.90 -10.78 13.44
N ASN A 103 0.89 -10.67 14.28
CA ASN A 103 -0.24 -11.59 14.28
C ASN A 103 -1.50 -11.05 13.60
N LYS A 104 -1.53 -9.77 13.26
CA LYS A 104 -2.71 -9.16 12.63
C LYS A 104 -2.28 -7.97 11.78
N VAL A 105 -2.90 -7.85 10.62
CA VAL A 105 -2.67 -6.73 9.70
C VAL A 105 -4.00 -6.07 9.37
N THR A 106 -3.98 -4.76 9.23
CA THR A 106 -5.16 -3.95 8.93
C THR A 106 -4.90 -3.05 7.73
N LEU A 107 -5.98 -2.54 7.16
CA LEU A 107 -5.93 -1.48 6.17
C LEU A 107 -7.20 -0.62 6.28
N ILE A 108 -7.14 0.57 5.69
CA ILE A 108 -8.28 1.48 5.62
C ILE A 108 -8.55 1.75 4.14
N ALA A 109 -9.80 1.59 3.74
CA ALA A 109 -10.24 1.87 2.38
C ALA A 109 -11.45 2.79 2.44
N PHE A 110 -11.56 3.71 1.46
CA PHE A 110 -12.75 4.52 1.33
C PHE A 110 -13.97 3.63 1.06
N THR A 111 -15.10 3.95 1.67
CA THR A 111 -16.34 3.18 1.47
C THR A 111 -16.78 3.17 0.01
N LYS A 112 -16.52 4.25 -0.73
CA LYS A 112 -16.88 4.39 -2.14
C LYS A 112 -15.93 3.67 -3.11
N ASN A 113 -14.82 3.12 -2.62
CA ASN A 113 -13.87 2.37 -3.45
C ASN A 113 -14.37 0.94 -3.67
N ASP A 114 -15.36 0.78 -4.55
CA ASP A 114 -16.04 -0.49 -4.79
C ASP A 114 -15.08 -1.59 -5.27
N ILE A 115 -14.17 -1.24 -6.16
CA ILE A 115 -13.20 -2.20 -6.72
C ILE A 115 -12.26 -2.70 -5.62
N GLY A 116 -11.71 -1.79 -4.80
CA GLY A 116 -10.82 -2.16 -3.71
C GLY A 116 -11.53 -2.99 -2.65
N ASN A 117 -12.74 -2.58 -2.24
CA ASN A 117 -13.50 -3.30 -1.24
C ASN A 117 -13.88 -4.70 -1.72
N ALA A 118 -14.27 -4.85 -2.99
CA ALA A 118 -14.56 -6.16 -3.58
C ALA A 118 -13.31 -7.06 -3.57
N PHE A 119 -12.13 -6.50 -3.86
CA PHE A 119 -10.87 -7.23 -3.82
C PHE A 119 -10.59 -7.79 -2.42
N TRP A 120 -10.71 -6.96 -1.37
CA TRP A 120 -10.43 -7.39 0.00
C TRP A 120 -11.40 -8.47 0.47
N ASN A 121 -12.69 -8.32 0.16
CA ASN A 121 -13.69 -9.34 0.46
C ASN A 121 -13.37 -10.66 -0.25
N LYS A 122 -13.00 -10.59 -1.53
CA LYS A 122 -12.71 -11.78 -2.34
C LYS A 122 -11.51 -12.57 -1.80
N ILE A 123 -10.47 -11.90 -1.34
CA ILE A 123 -9.27 -12.59 -0.83
C ILE A 123 -9.37 -12.95 0.66
N GLY A 124 -10.53 -12.76 1.27
CA GLY A 124 -10.83 -13.29 2.62
C GLY A 124 -10.57 -12.35 3.77
N TRP A 125 -10.41 -11.04 3.51
CA TRP A 125 -10.29 -10.07 4.58
C TRP A 125 -11.67 -9.71 5.13
N THR A 126 -11.74 -9.42 6.42
CA THR A 126 -12.99 -9.12 7.13
C THR A 126 -13.22 -7.64 7.25
N GLU A 127 -14.33 -7.16 6.68
CA GLU A 127 -14.80 -5.80 6.92
C GLU A 127 -15.35 -5.72 8.34
N ARG A 128 -14.88 -4.76 9.12
CA ARG A 128 -15.29 -4.57 10.52
C ARG A 128 -16.40 -3.52 10.61
N GLU A 129 -17.57 -3.92 11.05
CA GLU A 129 -18.72 -3.03 11.25
C GLU A 129 -18.89 -2.63 12.71
N ASP A 130 -18.13 -3.26 13.61
CA ASP A 130 -18.20 -3.07 15.06
C ASP A 130 -17.19 -2.06 15.59
N LEU A 131 -16.40 -1.42 14.72
CA LEU A 131 -15.36 -0.48 15.09
C LEU A 131 -15.67 0.91 14.57
N ASN A 132 -15.32 1.92 15.36
CA ASN A 132 -15.22 3.29 14.90
C ASN A 132 -13.76 3.61 14.63
N TYR A 133 -13.49 4.33 13.56
CA TYR A 133 -12.16 4.81 13.24
C TYR A 133 -12.03 6.27 13.68
N TYR A 134 -10.96 6.57 14.42
CA TYR A 134 -10.65 7.93 14.85
C TYR A 134 -9.25 8.27 14.36
N ASP A 135 -9.10 9.47 13.80
CA ASP A 135 -7.78 9.98 13.46
C ASP A 135 -7.59 11.40 14.03
N PHE A 136 -6.35 11.84 14.07
CA PHE A 136 -6.01 13.19 14.50
C PHE A 136 -4.75 13.62 13.74
N THR A 137 -4.80 14.76 13.06
CA THR A 137 -3.68 15.27 12.27
C THR A 137 -2.67 15.95 13.17
N LEU A 138 -1.43 15.46 13.21
CA LEU A 138 -0.35 16.03 14.00
C LEU A 138 0.42 17.14 13.27
N ASN A 139 0.47 17.06 11.94
CA ASN A 139 1.16 18.04 11.11
C ASN A 139 0.29 18.45 9.93
N GLU A 140 -0.28 19.65 10.00
CA GLU A 140 -1.18 20.16 8.95
C GLU A 140 -0.46 20.50 7.63
N ALA A 141 0.87 20.55 7.64
CA ALA A 141 1.65 20.73 6.42
C ALA A 141 1.70 19.47 5.55
N ASN A 142 1.33 18.31 6.10
CA ASN A 142 1.20 17.06 5.36
C ASN A 142 -0.14 17.05 4.61
N ILE A 143 -0.16 17.70 3.44
CA ILE A 143 -1.37 17.98 2.68
C ILE A 143 -1.69 16.82 1.74
N THR A 144 -2.97 16.39 1.76
CA THR A 144 -3.46 15.34 0.85
C THR A 144 -3.99 15.98 -0.42
N ALA A 145 -3.47 15.52 -1.58
CA ALA A 145 -4.00 15.85 -2.90
C ALA A 145 -4.48 14.56 -3.56
N PHE A 146 -5.70 14.57 -4.08
CA PHE A 146 -6.27 13.39 -4.73
C PHE A 146 -5.95 13.38 -6.22
N ILE A 147 -5.61 12.21 -6.75
CA ILE A 147 -5.43 12.01 -8.19
C ILE A 147 -6.81 12.05 -8.84
N GLU A 148 -7.01 12.98 -9.78
CA GLU A 148 -8.32 13.20 -10.41
C GLU A 148 -8.80 11.95 -11.17
N GLU A 149 -10.08 11.65 -11.02
CA GLU A 149 -10.75 10.61 -11.80
C GLU A 149 -11.14 11.16 -13.18
N ASP A 150 -11.07 10.32 -14.19
CA ASP A 150 -11.45 10.66 -15.56
C ASP A 150 -12.98 10.79 -15.71
#